data_aad45533d6d72fc591657dabbb7a2f13
#
_entry.id   aad45533d6d72fc591657dabbb7a2f13
#
_cell.length_a   1.000
_cell.length_b   1.000
_cell.length_c   1.000
_cell.angle_alpha   90.00
_cell.angle_beta   90.00
_cell.angle_gamma   90.00
#
_symmetry.space_group_name_H-M   'P 1'
#
loop_
_entity.id
_entity.type
_entity.pdbx_description
1 polymer ?
#
loop_
_entity_poly.entity_id
_entity_poly.type
_entity_poly.pdbx_seq_one_letter_code
_entity_poly.pdbx_strand_id
1 'polypeptide(L)'
;MATNTNADMQKVALLSDLADNGMKRVEVNGTPILLIRHGDAVHAYSADCPHAGAPLEQGALCNGRLICPWHKGTFDIATGALVEPPALLPLTRYPVRIEQDDVLVDSTPEPSKPTTSTAADRRTFAIVGAGAAGAAACAALREAGFAGRIALLDREPRTPYDRTVLSKFVPSGEMSPDDIPSLLPNDFFATHSIDVIQAEVAALDAKARRIDIGSAPSIHYDAALVATGGIPKRLSLQGSDAAGVKSRICLLRNRDDARHLVETAEQGQHALVLGASFVGLEVASALRERKLRVTVVSPGNVPFEKQFGPELGRLFMRLHEAHGVRIRMGHHARSVGAGGADGALSVTLDNGEAVACDFIVAGIGVTPATDFIEGVKRNDDRSINVDASMRAADGLYAAGDIARFVLPSQGSERVRIEHWRVAQQHARIAAHAMLGIPPKEPYVPYFWTYHFGKTFEYLGHAKHWDQTKFTGTPDTFEFIALLGEKGKLVAAVGCNREKQTGMLVEAMRDSLSLADAMKIAESA
;
A
#
# COMPACT_ATOMS: atom_id res chain seq x y z
N MET A 1 -0.78 44.48 -8.54
CA MET A 1 0.05 44.94 -7.41
C MET A 1 1.07 43.86 -7.14
N ALA A 2 2.35 44.09 -7.42
CA ALA A 2 3.42 43.16 -7.09
C ALA A 2 3.57 43.19 -5.55
N THR A 3 3.16 42.11 -4.91
CA THR A 3 3.38 41.89 -3.49
C THR A 3 4.88 41.79 -3.26
N ASN A 4 5.38 42.57 -2.35
CA ASN A 4 6.77 42.66 -1.95
C ASN A 4 7.16 41.35 -1.24
N THR A 5 7.69 40.37 -1.99
CA THR A 5 8.02 39.00 -1.54
C THR A 5 9.31 38.92 -0.70
N ASN A 6 9.85 40.05 -0.23
CA ASN A 6 11.16 40.11 0.45
C ASN A 6 11.08 40.18 1.98
N ALA A 7 9.90 40.30 2.58
CA ALA A 7 9.80 40.64 4.02
C ALA A 7 9.91 39.43 4.97
N ASP A 8 9.68 38.18 4.49
CA ASP A 8 9.58 37.02 5.38
C ASP A 8 10.67 35.94 5.17
N MET A 9 11.67 36.23 4.30
CA MET A 9 12.79 35.31 4.06
C MET A 9 13.74 35.26 5.26
N GLN A 10 14.00 34.08 5.78
CA GLN A 10 14.93 33.86 6.91
C GLN A 10 16.15 33.08 6.43
N LYS A 11 17.34 33.50 6.91
CA LYS A 11 18.56 32.71 6.71
C LYS A 11 18.50 31.44 7.55
N VAL A 12 18.65 30.27 6.90
CA VAL A 12 18.48 28.95 7.54
C VAL A 12 19.72 28.05 7.42
N ALA A 13 20.61 28.35 6.47
CA ALA A 13 21.83 27.59 6.26
C ALA A 13 22.86 28.43 5.48
N LEU A 14 24.09 27.95 5.42
CA LEU A 14 25.04 28.34 4.39
C LEU A 14 24.97 27.31 3.26
N LEU A 15 25.16 27.74 2.01
CA LEU A 15 25.23 26.83 0.85
C LEU A 15 26.40 25.85 0.99
N SER A 16 27.51 26.33 1.59
CA SER A 16 28.67 25.52 1.94
C SER A 16 28.40 24.40 2.95
N ASP A 17 27.33 24.53 3.77
CA ASP A 17 26.89 23.48 4.71
C ASP A 17 26.07 22.38 4.04
N LEU A 18 25.63 22.59 2.81
CA LEU A 18 24.85 21.64 2.02
C LEU A 18 25.76 20.95 1.01
N ALA A 19 26.06 19.67 1.21
CA ALA A 19 26.75 18.89 0.20
C ALA A 19 25.93 18.82 -1.11
N ASP A 20 26.59 18.71 -2.25
CA ASP A 20 25.87 18.39 -3.50
C ASP A 20 25.14 17.06 -3.37
N ASN A 21 23.90 16.99 -3.84
CA ASN A 21 22.98 15.88 -3.57
C ASN A 21 22.81 15.59 -2.07
N GLY A 22 22.86 16.63 -1.22
CA GLY A 22 22.66 16.57 0.21
C GLY A 22 21.28 17.09 0.62
N MET A 23 20.83 16.64 1.78
CA MET A 23 19.58 17.04 2.41
C MET A 23 19.84 17.61 3.80
N LYS A 24 19.08 18.66 4.18
CA LYS A 24 19.14 19.23 5.53
C LYS A 24 17.76 19.66 5.97
N ARG A 25 17.30 19.15 7.11
CA ARG A 25 16.09 19.63 7.78
C ARG A 25 16.40 20.92 8.53
N VAL A 26 15.56 21.93 8.35
CA VAL A 26 15.60 23.22 9.04
C VAL A 26 14.21 23.56 9.56
N GLU A 27 14.12 24.54 10.44
CA GLU A 27 12.86 25.06 10.97
C GLU A 27 12.76 26.55 10.66
N VAL A 28 11.64 26.98 10.09
CA VAL A 28 11.36 28.37 9.74
C VAL A 28 10.01 28.76 10.33
N ASN A 29 9.98 29.66 11.31
CA ASN A 29 8.76 30.05 12.01
C ASN A 29 7.95 28.86 12.58
N GLY A 30 8.62 27.82 13.09
CA GLY A 30 7.98 26.60 13.59
C GLY A 30 7.55 25.61 12.49
N THR A 31 7.81 25.90 11.22
CA THR A 31 7.52 25.01 10.09
C THR A 31 8.76 24.19 9.74
N PRO A 32 8.69 22.84 9.78
CA PRO A 32 9.79 21.97 9.37
C PRO A 32 9.90 21.94 7.84
N ILE A 33 11.07 22.34 7.33
CA ILE A 33 11.38 22.43 5.90
C ILE A 33 12.61 21.60 5.58
N LEU A 34 12.54 20.84 4.48
CA LEU A 34 13.65 20.09 3.92
C LEU A 34 14.33 20.90 2.82
N LEU A 35 15.61 21.19 2.99
CA LEU A 35 16.46 21.72 1.94
C LEU A 35 17.10 20.56 1.19
N ILE A 36 17.09 20.64 -0.13
CA ILE A 36 17.77 19.68 -1.02
C ILE A 36 18.67 20.48 -1.95
N ARG A 37 19.98 20.25 -1.90
CA ARG A 37 20.91 20.80 -2.89
C ARG A 37 21.07 19.81 -4.04
N HIS A 38 20.92 20.30 -5.27
CA HIS A 38 21.16 19.54 -6.48
C HIS A 38 21.89 20.42 -7.49
N GLY A 39 23.20 20.20 -7.65
CA GLY A 39 24.09 21.10 -8.36
C GLY A 39 24.16 22.48 -7.71
N ASP A 40 23.89 23.52 -8.51
CA ASP A 40 23.86 24.92 -8.04
C ASP A 40 22.50 25.34 -7.46
N ALA A 41 21.48 24.49 -7.55
CA ALA A 41 20.15 24.80 -7.07
C ALA A 41 19.91 24.24 -5.67
N VAL A 42 19.17 25.00 -4.86
CA VAL A 42 18.59 24.53 -3.59
C VAL A 42 17.08 24.57 -3.73
N HIS A 43 16.43 23.49 -3.33
CA HIS A 43 14.97 23.36 -3.29
C HIS A 43 14.52 23.25 -1.84
N ALA A 44 13.36 23.83 -1.52
CA ALA A 44 12.77 23.80 -0.18
C ALA A 44 11.38 23.15 -0.25
N TYR A 45 11.18 22.10 0.56
CA TYR A 45 9.95 21.31 0.62
C TYR A 45 9.50 21.06 2.06
N SER A 46 8.24 20.60 2.25
CA SER A 46 7.84 20.00 3.52
C SER A 46 8.82 18.90 3.94
N ALA A 47 9.27 18.95 5.20
CA ALA A 47 10.28 18.00 5.69
C ALA A 47 9.70 16.60 5.95
N ASP A 48 8.39 16.51 6.12
CA ASP A 48 7.67 15.29 6.42
C ASP A 48 6.92 14.77 5.19
N CYS A 49 6.99 13.46 4.98
CA CYS A 49 6.32 12.80 3.86
C CYS A 49 4.79 12.95 3.98
N PRO A 50 4.07 13.42 2.93
CA PRO A 50 2.62 13.61 2.98
C PRO A 50 1.80 12.32 3.11
N HIS A 51 2.45 11.15 3.05
CA HIS A 51 1.78 9.86 3.27
C HIS A 51 1.54 9.59 4.76
N ALA A 52 2.60 9.55 5.57
CA ALA A 52 2.53 9.14 6.98
C ALA A 52 3.54 9.87 7.86
N GLY A 53 4.01 11.06 7.47
CA GLY A 53 4.88 11.89 8.30
C GLY A 53 6.33 11.41 8.43
N ALA A 54 6.82 10.53 7.53
CA ALA A 54 8.21 10.10 7.59
C ALA A 54 9.19 11.26 7.41
N PRO A 55 10.30 11.32 8.19
CA PRO A 55 11.32 12.36 8.05
C PRO A 55 12.10 12.15 6.73
N LEU A 56 11.87 13.03 5.76
CA LEU A 56 12.38 12.86 4.39
C LEU A 56 13.89 13.01 4.30
N GLU A 57 14.53 13.72 5.23
CA GLU A 57 16.00 13.84 5.32
C GLU A 57 16.70 12.50 5.58
N GLN A 58 15.99 11.48 6.06
CA GLN A 58 16.49 10.11 6.25
C GLN A 58 16.33 9.25 4.99
N GLY A 59 15.73 9.79 3.95
CA GLY A 59 15.48 9.12 2.70
C GLY A 59 16.73 9.00 1.81
N ALA A 60 16.53 8.60 0.57
CA ALA A 60 17.57 8.50 -0.42
C ALA A 60 17.38 9.52 -1.55
N LEU A 61 18.48 10.09 -2.05
CA LEU A 61 18.51 10.87 -3.28
C LEU A 61 19.18 10.05 -4.37
N CYS A 62 18.50 9.78 -5.46
CA CYS A 62 19.06 9.11 -6.63
C CYS A 62 18.29 9.50 -7.90
N ASN A 63 19.02 9.66 -9.01
CA ASN A 63 18.48 9.96 -10.34
C ASN A 63 17.52 11.17 -10.37
N GLY A 64 17.84 12.25 -9.63
CA GLY A 64 16.96 13.43 -9.54
C GLY A 64 15.68 13.20 -8.76
N ARG A 65 15.62 12.17 -7.93
CA ARG A 65 14.46 11.78 -7.12
C ARG A 65 14.78 11.70 -5.64
N LEU A 66 13.84 12.14 -4.82
CA LEU A 66 13.81 11.93 -3.38
C LEU A 66 12.91 10.73 -3.09
N ILE A 67 13.46 9.73 -2.38
CA ILE A 67 12.74 8.51 -2.01
C ILE A 67 12.54 8.51 -0.50
N CYS A 68 11.29 8.47 -0.08
CA CYS A 68 10.89 8.43 1.33
C CYS A 68 11.45 7.17 2.01
N PRO A 69 11.99 7.28 3.25
CA PRO A 69 12.60 6.14 3.93
C PRO A 69 11.56 5.04 4.24
N TRP A 70 10.34 5.38 4.68
CA TRP A 70 9.43 4.37 5.21
C TRP A 70 8.74 3.52 4.14
N HIS A 71 8.09 4.15 3.13
CA HIS A 71 7.26 3.39 2.18
C HIS A 71 7.62 3.68 0.72
N LYS A 72 8.81 4.25 0.48
CA LYS A 72 9.37 4.52 -0.86
C LYS A 72 8.46 5.41 -1.74
N GLY A 73 7.64 6.27 -1.13
CA GLY A 73 7.03 7.40 -1.84
C GLY A 73 8.13 8.21 -2.53
N THR A 74 8.00 8.43 -3.83
CA THR A 74 9.09 9.03 -4.63
C THR A 74 8.65 10.35 -5.21
N PHE A 75 9.50 11.37 -5.10
CA PHE A 75 9.23 12.73 -5.54
C PHE A 75 10.36 13.23 -6.45
N ASP A 76 10.00 13.99 -7.45
CA ASP A 76 10.97 14.69 -8.31
C ASP A 76 11.63 15.84 -7.55
N ILE A 77 12.95 15.91 -7.54
CA ILE A 77 13.70 16.91 -6.74
C ILE A 77 13.49 18.33 -7.26
N ALA A 78 13.36 18.52 -8.58
CA ALA A 78 13.26 19.87 -9.15
C ALA A 78 11.88 20.49 -8.94
N THR A 79 10.82 19.67 -8.90
CA THR A 79 9.44 20.14 -8.91
C THR A 79 8.66 19.81 -7.63
N GLY A 80 9.09 18.84 -6.83
CA GLY A 80 8.33 18.27 -5.71
C GLY A 80 7.17 17.38 -6.15
N ALA A 81 7.01 17.15 -7.47
CA ALA A 81 5.91 16.36 -8.00
C ALA A 81 6.01 14.90 -7.56
N LEU A 82 4.84 14.29 -7.34
CA LEU A 82 4.75 12.88 -6.99
C LEU A 82 5.08 12.01 -8.21
N VAL A 83 6.13 11.19 -8.09
CA VAL A 83 6.52 10.19 -9.11
C VAL A 83 5.91 8.84 -8.79
N GLU A 84 6.04 8.40 -7.52
CA GLU A 84 5.54 7.09 -7.09
C GLU A 84 4.80 7.19 -5.74
N PRO A 85 3.66 6.46 -5.59
CA PRO A 85 2.97 6.38 -4.31
C PRO A 85 3.84 5.67 -3.24
N PRO A 86 3.39 5.60 -1.96
CA PRO A 86 1.99 5.67 -1.52
C PRO A 86 1.47 7.07 -1.15
N ALA A 87 2.28 8.11 -1.16
CA ALA A 87 1.73 9.46 -1.13
C ALA A 87 0.77 9.66 -2.32
N LEU A 88 -0.26 10.47 -2.14
CA LEU A 88 -1.22 10.79 -3.20
C LEU A 88 -1.11 12.24 -3.67
N LEU A 89 -0.35 13.05 -2.95
CA LEU A 89 -0.13 14.47 -3.23
C LEU A 89 1.38 14.74 -3.36
N PRO A 90 1.77 15.80 -4.09
CA PRO A 90 3.15 16.25 -4.20
C PRO A 90 3.64 16.83 -2.87
N LEU A 91 4.94 17.10 -2.77
CA LEU A 91 5.51 17.86 -1.66
C LEU A 91 5.06 19.32 -1.72
N THR A 92 4.78 19.90 -0.56
CA THR A 92 4.58 21.36 -0.44
C THR A 92 5.91 22.06 -0.71
N ARG A 93 5.91 23.03 -1.61
CA ARG A 93 7.09 23.85 -1.93
C ARG A 93 7.10 25.13 -1.14
N TYR A 94 8.31 25.59 -0.83
CA TYR A 94 8.55 26.87 -0.16
C TYR A 94 9.50 27.71 -1.01
N PRO A 95 9.33 29.05 -1.04
CA PRO A 95 10.26 29.95 -1.72
C PRO A 95 11.66 29.84 -1.09
N VAL A 96 12.67 29.67 -1.93
CA VAL A 96 14.07 29.62 -1.52
C VAL A 96 14.91 30.52 -2.41
N ARG A 97 15.88 31.21 -1.84
CA ARG A 97 16.83 32.07 -2.55
C ARG A 97 18.22 31.92 -1.96
N ILE A 98 19.23 32.00 -2.81
CA ILE A 98 20.63 32.02 -2.41
C ILE A 98 21.16 33.44 -2.61
N GLU A 99 21.72 34.03 -1.55
CA GLU A 99 22.39 35.31 -1.58
C GLU A 99 23.84 35.13 -1.11
N GLN A 100 24.77 35.20 -2.05
CA GLN A 100 26.19 34.83 -1.82
C GLN A 100 26.30 33.36 -1.34
N ASP A 101 26.53 33.11 -0.06
CA ASP A 101 26.56 31.79 0.55
C ASP A 101 25.34 31.55 1.48
N ASP A 102 24.48 32.53 1.64
CA ASP A 102 23.32 32.43 2.52
C ASP A 102 22.13 31.80 1.81
N VAL A 103 21.56 30.75 2.39
CA VAL A 103 20.29 30.12 1.96
C VAL A 103 19.16 30.73 2.75
N LEU A 104 18.25 31.42 2.06
CA LEU A 104 17.09 32.12 2.61
C LEU A 104 15.81 31.39 2.22
N VAL A 105 14.89 31.20 3.16
CA VAL A 105 13.61 30.47 2.95
C VAL A 105 12.46 31.27 3.56
N ASP A 106 11.32 31.28 2.86
CA ASP A 106 10.03 31.74 3.39
C ASP A 106 9.19 30.52 3.79
N SER A 107 8.59 30.56 4.98
CA SER A 107 7.71 29.49 5.48
C SER A 107 6.29 29.53 4.91
N THR A 108 5.97 30.54 4.08
CA THR A 108 4.70 30.60 3.37
C THR A 108 4.76 29.68 2.15
N PRO A 109 3.88 28.65 2.04
CA PRO A 109 3.90 27.74 0.90
C PRO A 109 3.72 28.46 -0.43
N GLU A 110 4.46 28.03 -1.45
CA GLU A 110 4.18 28.45 -2.82
C GLU A 110 2.76 28.00 -3.21
N PRO A 111 1.97 28.86 -3.90
CA PRO A 111 0.66 28.45 -4.36
C PRO A 111 0.81 27.27 -5.31
N SER A 112 0.08 26.18 -5.03
CA SER A 112 -0.02 25.06 -5.95
C SER A 112 -0.61 25.58 -7.26
N LYS A 113 0.07 25.38 -8.38
CA LYS A 113 -0.49 25.77 -9.69
C LYS A 113 -1.75 24.92 -9.90
N PRO A 114 -2.93 25.53 -9.95
CA PRO A 114 -4.11 24.78 -10.33
C PRO A 114 -3.88 24.26 -11.74
N THR A 115 -3.94 22.97 -11.94
CA THR A 115 -3.99 22.35 -13.28
C THR A 115 -5.39 22.54 -13.85
N THR A 116 -5.83 23.79 -13.97
CA THR A 116 -7.12 24.11 -14.58
C THR A 116 -6.97 24.09 -16.09
N SER A 117 -7.44 23.02 -16.70
CA SER A 117 -7.84 23.07 -18.10
C SER A 117 -8.97 24.09 -18.20
N THR A 118 -8.75 25.15 -18.98
CA THR A 118 -9.76 26.20 -19.23
C THR A 118 -10.87 25.73 -20.21
N ALA A 119 -10.77 24.52 -20.77
CA ALA A 119 -11.78 23.92 -21.63
C ALA A 119 -12.76 23.10 -20.79
N ALA A 120 -14.06 23.36 -20.92
CA ALA A 120 -15.12 22.56 -20.29
C ALA A 120 -15.08 21.12 -20.85
N ASP A 121 -14.50 20.22 -20.09
CA ASP A 121 -14.52 18.78 -20.39
C ASP A 121 -15.89 18.22 -19.96
N ARG A 122 -16.67 17.67 -20.90
CA ARG A 122 -18.00 17.11 -20.64
C ARG A 122 -17.98 15.62 -20.34
N ARG A 123 -16.80 14.99 -20.39
CA ARG A 123 -16.68 13.55 -20.11
C ARG A 123 -16.98 13.25 -18.65
N THR A 124 -17.58 12.09 -18.44
CA THR A 124 -17.78 11.49 -17.13
C THR A 124 -16.85 10.32 -16.95
N PHE A 125 -15.97 10.38 -15.96
CA PHE A 125 -15.14 9.27 -15.54
C PHE A 125 -15.69 8.67 -14.24
N ALA A 126 -15.95 7.37 -14.26
CA ALA A 126 -16.46 6.64 -13.10
C ALA A 126 -15.34 5.82 -12.44
N ILE A 127 -15.23 5.91 -11.13
CA ILE A 127 -14.29 5.13 -10.33
C ILE A 127 -15.11 4.26 -9.38
N VAL A 128 -15.00 2.94 -9.50
CA VAL A 128 -15.76 1.99 -8.68
C VAL A 128 -14.86 1.39 -7.59
N GLY A 129 -15.09 1.80 -6.35
CA GLY A 129 -14.31 1.47 -5.16
C GLY A 129 -13.39 2.61 -4.72
N ALA A 130 -13.52 3.05 -3.47
CA ALA A 130 -12.76 4.15 -2.87
C ALA A 130 -11.60 3.66 -1.94
N GLY A 131 -10.98 2.54 -2.29
CA GLY A 131 -9.77 2.07 -1.61
C GLY A 131 -8.50 2.78 -2.12
N ALA A 132 -7.34 2.14 -1.91
CA ALA A 132 -6.03 2.65 -2.34
C ALA A 132 -6.01 3.10 -3.81
N ALA A 133 -6.52 2.25 -4.72
CA ALA A 133 -6.54 2.55 -6.14
C ALA A 133 -7.54 3.66 -6.49
N GLY A 134 -8.76 3.64 -5.94
CA GLY A 134 -9.77 4.65 -6.26
C GLY A 134 -9.37 6.05 -5.82
N ALA A 135 -8.86 6.20 -4.61
CA ALA A 135 -8.35 7.48 -4.11
C ALA A 135 -7.18 8.00 -4.94
N ALA A 136 -6.23 7.11 -5.29
CA ALA A 136 -5.08 7.45 -6.14
C ALA A 136 -5.51 7.87 -7.56
N ALA A 137 -6.53 7.22 -8.13
CA ALA A 137 -7.07 7.60 -9.44
C ALA A 137 -7.71 8.99 -9.42
N CYS A 138 -8.51 9.29 -8.40
CA CYS A 138 -9.13 10.61 -8.24
C CYS A 138 -8.07 11.71 -8.16
N ALA A 139 -7.05 11.53 -7.33
CA ALA A 139 -5.93 12.47 -7.19
C ALA A 139 -5.18 12.63 -8.52
N ALA A 140 -4.81 11.52 -9.18
CA ALA A 140 -4.06 11.52 -10.43
C ALA A 140 -4.83 12.16 -11.59
N LEU A 141 -6.14 11.97 -11.69
CA LEU A 141 -6.97 12.62 -12.70
C LEU A 141 -6.97 14.14 -12.54
N ARG A 142 -7.10 14.64 -11.30
CA ARG A 142 -7.06 16.08 -11.02
C ARG A 142 -5.67 16.66 -11.18
N GLU A 143 -4.63 15.95 -10.75
CA GLU A 143 -3.22 16.32 -10.97
C GLU A 143 -2.91 16.44 -12.49
N ALA A 144 -3.44 15.54 -13.30
CA ALA A 144 -3.28 15.57 -14.77
C ALA A 144 -4.19 16.60 -15.49
N GLY A 145 -4.97 17.40 -14.75
CA GLY A 145 -5.79 18.49 -15.30
C GLY A 145 -7.13 18.06 -15.87
N PHE A 146 -7.64 16.87 -15.57
CA PHE A 146 -8.99 16.48 -15.98
C PHE A 146 -10.04 17.36 -15.33
N ALA A 147 -10.77 18.15 -16.15
CA ALA A 147 -11.79 19.08 -15.68
C ALA A 147 -13.23 18.52 -15.74
N GLY A 148 -13.40 17.31 -16.32
CA GLY A 148 -14.70 16.67 -16.43
C GLY A 148 -15.22 16.11 -15.10
N ARG A 149 -16.38 15.50 -15.15
CA ARG A 149 -17.03 14.88 -14.01
C ARG A 149 -16.26 13.63 -13.57
N ILE A 150 -15.93 13.52 -12.26
CA ILE A 150 -15.47 12.27 -11.62
C ILE A 150 -16.57 11.81 -10.69
N ALA A 151 -17.10 10.59 -10.92
CA ALA A 151 -18.03 9.90 -10.03
C ALA A 151 -17.29 8.78 -9.31
N LEU A 152 -17.03 8.96 -8.01
CA LEU A 152 -16.41 7.95 -7.15
C LEU A 152 -17.51 7.19 -6.40
N LEU A 153 -17.68 5.91 -6.72
CA LEU A 153 -18.69 5.04 -6.10
C LEU A 153 -18.04 4.15 -5.05
N ASP A 154 -18.57 4.15 -3.84
CA ASP A 154 -18.19 3.20 -2.79
C ASP A 154 -19.41 2.76 -1.99
N ARG A 155 -19.38 1.51 -1.54
CA ARG A 155 -20.40 0.97 -0.64
C ARG A 155 -20.21 1.42 0.80
N GLU A 156 -18.98 1.76 1.23
CA GLU A 156 -18.72 2.24 2.58
C GLU A 156 -19.15 3.71 2.72
N PRO A 157 -19.85 4.09 3.79
CA PRO A 157 -20.33 5.46 4.02
C PRO A 157 -19.23 6.36 4.61
N ARG A 158 -18.03 6.31 4.07
CA ARG A 158 -16.85 6.98 4.64
C ARG A 158 -15.93 7.48 3.55
N THR A 159 -15.14 8.52 3.87
CA THR A 159 -14.01 8.93 3.03
C THR A 159 -12.98 7.81 2.93
N PRO A 160 -12.24 7.70 1.81
CA PRO A 160 -11.15 6.75 1.65
C PRO A 160 -10.12 6.87 2.78
N TYR A 161 -9.77 5.74 3.40
CA TYR A 161 -8.88 5.67 4.56
C TYR A 161 -7.77 4.63 4.37
N ASP A 162 -6.72 4.72 5.20
CA ASP A 162 -5.59 3.80 5.16
C ASP A 162 -5.96 2.43 5.75
N ARG A 163 -6.12 1.43 4.88
CA ARG A 163 -6.44 0.05 5.30
C ARG A 163 -5.20 -0.72 5.78
N THR A 164 -4.00 -0.18 5.59
CA THR A 164 -2.77 -0.88 6.02
C THR A 164 -2.64 -0.95 7.54
N VAL A 165 -3.29 -0.03 8.26
CA VAL A 165 -3.30 -0.01 9.73
C VAL A 165 -4.27 -1.03 10.34
N LEU A 166 -5.23 -1.56 9.56
CA LEU A 166 -6.27 -2.48 10.04
C LEU A 166 -5.72 -3.79 10.60
N SER A 167 -4.59 -4.28 10.08
CA SER A 167 -3.95 -5.51 10.52
C SER A 167 -2.82 -5.31 11.54
N LYS A 168 -2.44 -4.05 11.81
CA LYS A 168 -1.29 -3.66 12.63
C LYS A 168 -1.73 -2.89 13.88
N PHE A 169 -1.89 -1.59 13.72
CA PHE A 169 -2.08 -0.64 14.84
C PHE A 169 -3.49 -0.68 15.45
N VAL A 170 -4.51 -1.05 14.66
CA VAL A 170 -5.86 -1.18 15.19
C VAL A 170 -6.00 -2.43 16.09
N PRO A 171 -5.60 -3.64 15.66
CA PRO A 171 -5.68 -4.82 16.51
C PRO A 171 -4.71 -4.78 17.69
N SER A 172 -3.59 -4.05 17.63
CA SER A 172 -2.68 -3.87 18.77
C SER A 172 -3.27 -2.99 19.88
N GLY A 173 -4.18 -2.09 19.51
CA GLY A 173 -4.77 -1.08 20.41
C GLY A 173 -4.03 0.25 20.40
N GLU A 174 -3.00 0.40 19.58
CA GLU A 174 -2.31 1.67 19.40
C GLU A 174 -3.16 2.71 18.68
N MET A 175 -4.12 2.26 17.87
CA MET A 175 -5.03 3.11 17.10
C MET A 175 -6.48 2.67 17.29
N SER A 176 -7.38 3.62 17.58
CA SER A 176 -8.82 3.34 17.56
C SER A 176 -9.30 3.10 16.11
N PRO A 177 -10.28 2.21 15.90
CA PRO A 177 -10.95 2.10 14.60
C PRO A 177 -11.53 3.42 14.08
N ASP A 178 -11.81 4.39 14.96
CA ASP A 178 -12.34 5.70 14.58
C ASP A 178 -11.27 6.71 14.17
N ASP A 179 -10.01 6.48 14.56
CA ASP A 179 -8.87 7.38 14.31
C ASP A 179 -8.04 6.99 13.08
N ILE A 180 -8.52 6.04 12.27
CA ILE A 180 -7.82 5.60 11.05
C ILE A 180 -7.66 6.78 10.09
N PRO A 181 -6.43 7.11 9.65
CA PRO A 181 -6.15 8.25 8.81
C PRO A 181 -6.86 8.18 7.45
N SER A 182 -7.41 9.31 7.01
CA SER A 182 -7.89 9.48 5.64
C SER A 182 -6.72 9.48 4.65
N LEU A 183 -6.93 8.94 3.44
CA LEU A 183 -5.89 8.89 2.39
C LEU A 183 -5.61 10.27 1.76
N LEU A 184 -6.58 11.14 1.82
CA LEU A 184 -6.55 12.50 1.27
C LEU A 184 -7.13 13.46 2.31
N PRO A 185 -6.83 14.76 2.25
CA PRO A 185 -7.48 15.75 3.09
C PRO A 185 -9.01 15.63 3.06
N ASN A 186 -9.67 15.85 4.19
CA ASN A 186 -11.12 15.62 4.31
C ASN A 186 -11.96 16.43 3.32
N ASP A 187 -11.50 17.62 2.95
CA ASP A 187 -12.12 18.51 1.98
C ASP A 187 -11.70 18.26 0.52
N PHE A 188 -10.77 17.34 0.27
CA PHE A 188 -10.19 17.09 -1.05
C PHE A 188 -11.25 16.85 -2.12
N PHE A 189 -12.21 15.97 -1.86
CA PHE A 189 -13.24 15.60 -2.84
C PHE A 189 -14.14 16.78 -3.18
N ALA A 190 -14.53 17.58 -2.18
CA ALA A 190 -15.34 18.78 -2.37
C ALA A 190 -14.56 19.87 -3.10
N THR A 191 -13.34 20.17 -2.67
CA THR A 191 -12.45 21.18 -3.27
C THR A 191 -12.15 20.88 -4.73
N HIS A 192 -12.01 19.58 -5.07
CA HIS A 192 -11.71 19.14 -6.44
C HIS A 192 -12.97 18.73 -7.24
N SER A 193 -14.17 19.03 -6.75
CA SER A 193 -15.44 18.73 -7.44
C SER A 193 -15.53 17.27 -7.89
N ILE A 194 -15.32 16.35 -6.95
CA ILE A 194 -15.46 14.91 -7.15
C ILE A 194 -16.74 14.45 -6.49
N ASP A 195 -17.64 13.86 -7.26
CA ASP A 195 -18.91 13.32 -6.76
C ASP A 195 -18.64 12.01 -6.02
N VAL A 196 -18.72 12.02 -4.69
CA VAL A 196 -18.64 10.80 -3.88
C VAL A 196 -20.04 10.24 -3.71
N ILE A 197 -20.27 9.06 -4.29
CA ILE A 197 -21.58 8.40 -4.33
C ILE A 197 -21.50 7.15 -3.47
N GLN A 198 -22.20 7.18 -2.33
CA GLN A 198 -22.36 5.98 -1.50
C GLN A 198 -23.37 5.04 -2.18
N ALA A 199 -22.87 3.99 -2.80
CA ALA A 199 -23.71 3.00 -3.44
C ALA A 199 -22.99 1.66 -3.61
N GLU A 200 -23.75 0.57 -3.56
CA GLU A 200 -23.30 -0.72 -4.04
C GLU A 200 -23.62 -0.82 -5.54
N VAL A 201 -22.59 -1.08 -6.34
CA VAL A 201 -22.74 -1.28 -7.79
C VAL A 201 -23.32 -2.67 -8.02
N ALA A 202 -24.53 -2.71 -8.57
CA ALA A 202 -25.24 -3.95 -8.87
C ALA A 202 -24.74 -4.60 -10.16
N ALA A 203 -24.48 -3.80 -11.20
CA ALA A 203 -23.94 -4.24 -12.48
C ALA A 203 -23.10 -3.14 -13.14
N LEU A 204 -22.09 -3.54 -13.91
CA LEU A 204 -21.32 -2.69 -14.80
C LEU A 204 -21.30 -3.37 -16.17
N ASP A 205 -21.98 -2.76 -17.16
CA ASP A 205 -21.95 -3.22 -18.54
C ASP A 205 -20.85 -2.46 -19.31
N ALA A 206 -19.78 -3.17 -19.64
CA ALA A 206 -18.63 -2.62 -20.35
C ALA A 206 -18.97 -2.19 -21.79
N LYS A 207 -19.92 -2.85 -22.45
CA LYS A 207 -20.31 -2.53 -23.84
C LYS A 207 -21.25 -1.33 -23.91
N ALA A 208 -22.22 -1.27 -22.99
CA ALA A 208 -23.15 -0.15 -22.88
C ALA A 208 -22.54 1.07 -22.18
N ARG A 209 -21.35 0.92 -21.58
CA ARG A 209 -20.69 1.94 -20.74
C ARG A 209 -21.63 2.48 -19.65
N ARG A 210 -22.27 1.58 -18.93
CA ARG A 210 -23.28 1.88 -17.92
C ARG A 210 -22.97 1.16 -16.61
N ILE A 211 -23.21 1.89 -15.51
CA ILE A 211 -23.11 1.37 -14.15
C ILE A 211 -24.49 1.47 -13.49
N ASP A 212 -25.01 0.36 -13.02
CA ASP A 212 -26.29 0.25 -12.32
C ASP A 212 -26.06 0.20 -10.81
N ILE A 213 -26.72 1.10 -10.07
CA ILE A 213 -26.57 1.31 -8.62
C ILE A 213 -27.90 1.09 -7.88
N GLY A 214 -28.48 -0.08 -8.09
CA GLY A 214 -29.75 -0.46 -7.47
C GLY A 214 -30.93 0.34 -8.00
N SER A 215 -31.70 0.99 -7.11
CA SER A 215 -32.90 1.76 -7.49
C SER A 215 -32.61 3.19 -7.97
N ALA A 216 -31.38 3.68 -7.84
CA ALA A 216 -30.99 5.00 -8.31
C ALA A 216 -30.72 4.99 -9.83
N PRO A 217 -30.74 6.17 -10.50
CA PRO A 217 -30.42 6.27 -11.92
C PRO A 217 -29.04 5.72 -12.24
N SER A 218 -28.94 4.97 -13.34
CA SER A 218 -27.66 4.44 -13.84
C SER A 218 -26.70 5.57 -14.23
N ILE A 219 -25.40 5.32 -14.08
CA ILE A 219 -24.36 6.26 -14.52
C ILE A 219 -23.80 5.81 -15.86
N HIS A 220 -23.91 6.65 -16.88
CA HIS A 220 -23.18 6.49 -18.13
C HIS A 220 -21.81 7.13 -18.02
N TYR A 221 -20.78 6.47 -18.57
CA TYR A 221 -19.41 6.94 -18.48
C TYR A 221 -18.68 6.94 -19.83
N ASP A 222 -17.73 7.83 -19.99
CA ASP A 222 -16.80 7.85 -21.12
C ASP A 222 -15.61 6.91 -20.86
N ALA A 223 -15.15 6.87 -19.61
CA ALA A 223 -14.19 5.88 -19.11
C ALA A 223 -14.53 5.48 -17.68
N ALA A 224 -14.26 4.23 -17.33
CA ALA A 224 -14.44 3.74 -15.96
C ALA A 224 -13.20 2.96 -15.48
N LEU A 225 -12.86 3.13 -14.19
CA LEU A 225 -11.87 2.35 -13.49
C LEU A 225 -12.55 1.49 -12.43
N VAL A 226 -12.37 0.18 -12.49
CA VAL A 226 -12.78 -0.74 -11.43
C VAL A 226 -11.62 -0.94 -10.47
N ALA A 227 -11.84 -0.57 -9.19
CA ALA A 227 -10.87 -0.55 -8.10
C ALA A 227 -11.42 -1.23 -6.84
N THR A 228 -12.26 -2.24 -7.01
CA THR A 228 -13.06 -2.89 -5.95
C THR A 228 -12.27 -3.81 -5.02
N GLY A 229 -11.04 -4.15 -5.41
CA GLY A 229 -10.16 -5.00 -4.60
C GLY A 229 -10.69 -6.42 -4.40
N GLY A 230 -10.42 -7.02 -3.23
CA GLY A 230 -10.80 -8.38 -2.91
C GLY A 230 -11.84 -8.48 -1.80
N ILE A 231 -12.61 -9.55 -1.84
CA ILE A 231 -13.53 -9.96 -0.77
C ILE A 231 -12.84 -11.04 0.06
N PRO A 232 -12.75 -10.94 1.39
CA PRO A 232 -12.19 -11.99 2.22
C PRO A 232 -12.89 -13.33 1.99
N LYS A 233 -12.13 -14.39 1.86
CA LYS A 233 -12.69 -15.74 1.77
C LYS A 233 -13.32 -16.08 3.10
N ARG A 234 -14.54 -16.58 3.06
CA ARG A 234 -15.22 -17.08 4.25
C ARG A 234 -14.63 -18.42 4.66
N LEU A 235 -14.52 -18.60 5.97
CA LEU A 235 -14.09 -19.89 6.52
C LEU A 235 -15.21 -20.92 6.30
N SER A 236 -14.89 -21.97 5.56
CA SER A 236 -15.81 -23.08 5.28
C SER A 236 -15.32 -24.34 5.99
N LEU A 237 -15.61 -24.46 7.27
CA LEU A 237 -15.33 -25.62 8.11
C LEU A 237 -16.64 -26.22 8.59
N GLN A 238 -16.61 -27.53 8.85
CA GLN A 238 -17.75 -28.18 9.50
C GLN A 238 -18.03 -27.48 10.84
N GLY A 239 -19.25 -26.97 11.05
CA GLY A 239 -19.66 -26.26 12.24
C GLY A 239 -19.42 -24.75 12.26
N SER A 240 -18.76 -24.16 11.25
CA SER A 240 -18.48 -22.72 11.21
C SER A 240 -19.72 -21.83 11.08
N ASP A 241 -20.83 -22.37 10.56
CA ASP A 241 -22.11 -21.62 10.40
C ASP A 241 -23.00 -21.67 11.65
N ALA A 242 -22.65 -22.44 12.68
CA ALA A 242 -23.40 -22.47 13.92
C ALA A 242 -23.40 -21.08 14.59
N ALA A 243 -24.54 -20.61 15.08
CA ALA A 243 -24.71 -19.24 15.57
C ALA A 243 -23.68 -18.82 16.62
N GLY A 244 -23.37 -19.69 17.59
CA GLY A 244 -22.37 -19.44 18.64
C GLY A 244 -20.92 -19.51 18.19
N VAL A 245 -20.66 -19.98 16.94
CA VAL A 245 -19.32 -20.04 16.32
C VAL A 245 -19.12 -18.87 15.38
N LYS A 246 -20.10 -18.62 14.50
CA LYS A 246 -20.03 -17.63 13.43
C LYS A 246 -19.71 -16.22 13.93
N SER A 247 -20.30 -15.80 15.05
CA SER A 247 -20.04 -14.48 15.65
C SER A 247 -18.62 -14.32 16.22
N ARG A 248 -17.89 -15.42 16.40
CA ARG A 248 -16.50 -15.45 16.88
C ARG A 248 -15.48 -15.73 15.78
N ILE A 249 -15.89 -15.69 14.50
CA ILE A 249 -15.01 -15.76 13.35
C ILE A 249 -14.83 -14.35 12.80
N CYS A 250 -13.64 -13.79 13.00
CA CYS A 250 -13.26 -12.46 12.54
C CYS A 250 -12.62 -12.55 11.15
N LEU A 251 -13.14 -11.77 10.21
CA LEU A 251 -12.50 -11.44 8.95
C LEU A 251 -11.84 -10.06 9.10
N LEU A 252 -10.99 -9.66 8.16
CA LEU A 252 -10.38 -8.34 8.19
C LEU A 252 -10.25 -7.78 6.78
N ARG A 253 -11.05 -6.76 6.47
CA ARG A 253 -11.02 -6.07 5.19
C ARG A 253 -11.31 -4.57 5.32
N ASN A 254 -12.17 -4.19 6.24
CA ASN A 254 -12.64 -2.83 6.42
C ASN A 254 -12.59 -2.42 7.90
N ARG A 255 -12.96 -1.17 8.18
CA ARG A 255 -12.98 -0.59 9.53
C ARG A 255 -13.92 -1.34 10.47
N ASP A 256 -15.08 -1.76 9.97
CA ASP A 256 -16.08 -2.43 10.81
C ASP A 256 -15.62 -3.85 11.16
N ASP A 257 -14.93 -4.55 10.24
CA ASP A 257 -14.26 -5.82 10.55
C ASP A 257 -13.18 -5.64 11.63
N ALA A 258 -12.37 -4.57 11.53
CA ALA A 258 -11.34 -4.29 12.53
C ALA A 258 -11.95 -3.94 13.89
N ARG A 259 -13.05 -3.18 13.92
CA ARG A 259 -13.81 -2.90 15.15
C ARG A 259 -14.32 -4.19 15.78
N HIS A 260 -14.97 -5.06 14.99
CA HIS A 260 -15.43 -6.36 15.46
C HIS A 260 -14.29 -7.23 16.02
N LEU A 261 -13.14 -7.22 15.36
CA LEU A 261 -11.94 -7.93 15.86
C LEU A 261 -11.48 -7.38 17.21
N VAL A 262 -11.42 -6.05 17.37
CA VAL A 262 -11.03 -5.41 18.64
C VAL A 262 -12.01 -5.75 19.76
N GLU A 263 -13.31 -5.58 19.53
CA GLU A 263 -14.37 -5.90 20.50
C GLU A 263 -14.34 -7.39 20.92
N THR A 264 -14.08 -8.28 19.96
CA THR A 264 -13.94 -9.71 20.24
C THR A 264 -12.67 -10.02 21.03
N ALA A 265 -11.56 -9.33 20.71
CA ALA A 265 -10.28 -9.48 21.42
C ALA A 265 -10.31 -8.96 22.87
N GLU A 266 -11.16 -7.97 23.17
CA GLU A 266 -11.37 -7.48 24.55
C GLU A 266 -12.09 -8.49 25.43
N GLN A 267 -12.92 -9.35 24.85
CA GLN A 267 -13.70 -10.38 25.56
C GLN A 267 -12.95 -11.72 25.65
N GLY A 268 -12.00 -11.96 24.73
CA GLY A 268 -11.26 -13.22 24.63
C GLY A 268 -9.84 -13.12 25.17
N GLN A 269 -9.23 -14.28 25.46
CA GLN A 269 -7.84 -14.39 25.91
C GLN A 269 -6.96 -15.21 24.97
N HIS A 270 -7.58 -16.00 24.07
CA HIS A 270 -6.88 -16.88 23.14
C HIS A 270 -7.45 -16.76 21.73
N ALA A 271 -6.66 -16.22 20.83
CA ALA A 271 -6.97 -16.13 19.40
C ALA A 271 -6.36 -17.30 18.61
N LEU A 272 -7.13 -17.92 17.74
CA LEU A 272 -6.64 -18.82 16.72
C LEU A 272 -6.61 -18.11 15.38
N VAL A 273 -5.43 -17.92 14.80
CA VAL A 273 -5.26 -17.34 13.46
C VAL A 273 -5.12 -18.47 12.43
N LEU A 274 -6.03 -18.53 11.48
CA LEU A 274 -5.96 -19.47 10.38
C LEU A 274 -5.33 -18.80 9.16
N GLY A 275 -4.13 -19.25 8.80
CA GLY A 275 -3.31 -18.73 7.70
C GLY A 275 -2.10 -17.91 8.18
N ALA A 276 -0.90 -18.35 7.81
CA ALA A 276 0.37 -17.63 8.01
C ALA A 276 0.64 -16.71 6.81
N SER A 277 -0.37 -15.93 6.38
CA SER A 277 -0.29 -14.87 5.38
C SER A 277 0.21 -13.57 6.01
N PHE A 278 0.46 -12.54 5.19
CA PHE A 278 0.85 -11.21 5.70
C PHE A 278 -0.16 -10.70 6.74
N VAL A 279 -1.44 -10.63 6.39
CA VAL A 279 -2.50 -10.17 7.30
C VAL A 279 -2.58 -11.07 8.54
N GLY A 280 -2.52 -12.40 8.35
CA GLY A 280 -2.60 -13.35 9.48
C GLY A 280 -1.50 -13.17 10.50
N LEU A 281 -0.25 -13.01 10.05
CA LEU A 281 0.89 -12.81 10.96
C LEU A 281 0.96 -11.39 11.53
N GLU A 282 0.57 -10.36 10.78
CA GLU A 282 0.43 -9.00 11.32
C GLU A 282 -0.58 -8.96 12.47
N VAL A 283 -1.76 -9.57 12.28
CA VAL A 283 -2.77 -9.67 13.35
C VAL A 283 -2.26 -10.51 14.51
N ALA A 284 -1.53 -11.61 14.25
CA ALA A 284 -0.92 -12.41 15.32
C ALA A 284 0.06 -11.60 16.16
N SER A 285 0.90 -10.76 15.53
CA SER A 285 1.79 -9.82 16.22
C SER A 285 1.00 -8.82 17.06
N ALA A 286 0.04 -8.12 16.44
CA ALA A 286 -0.78 -7.10 17.09
C ALA A 286 -1.56 -7.65 18.31
N LEU A 287 -2.16 -8.83 18.20
CA LEU A 287 -2.88 -9.46 19.31
C LEU A 287 -1.93 -9.91 20.44
N ARG A 288 -0.67 -10.27 20.13
CA ARG A 288 0.35 -10.53 21.17
C ARG A 288 0.75 -9.26 21.92
N GLU A 289 0.82 -8.11 21.25
CA GLU A 289 1.04 -6.82 21.88
C GLU A 289 -0.09 -6.47 22.86
N ARG A 290 -1.33 -6.87 22.56
CA ARG A 290 -2.46 -6.87 23.52
C ARG A 290 -2.37 -7.93 24.61
N LYS A 291 -1.30 -8.75 24.64
CA LYS A 291 -1.07 -9.81 25.62
C LYS A 291 -2.00 -11.03 25.51
N LEU A 292 -2.73 -11.19 24.41
CA LEU A 292 -3.51 -12.40 24.16
C LEU A 292 -2.59 -13.60 23.91
N ARG A 293 -3.05 -14.80 24.25
CA ARG A 293 -2.46 -16.02 23.72
C ARG A 293 -2.83 -16.14 22.24
N VAL A 294 -1.86 -16.44 21.38
CA VAL A 294 -2.09 -16.57 19.94
C VAL A 294 -1.52 -17.89 19.44
N THR A 295 -2.36 -18.62 18.71
CA THR A 295 -1.95 -19.81 17.95
C THR A 295 -2.18 -19.54 16.47
N VAL A 296 -1.19 -19.80 15.62
CA VAL A 296 -1.29 -19.70 14.16
C VAL A 296 -1.28 -21.10 13.58
N VAL A 297 -2.22 -21.42 12.70
CA VAL A 297 -2.31 -22.69 11.96
C VAL A 297 -2.28 -22.39 10.47
N SER A 298 -1.41 -23.07 9.72
CA SER A 298 -1.30 -22.87 8.27
C SER A 298 -0.80 -24.14 7.56
N PRO A 299 -1.30 -24.44 6.35
CA PRO A 299 -0.92 -25.65 5.61
C PRO A 299 0.50 -25.60 5.01
N GLY A 300 1.15 -24.44 4.90
CA GLY A 300 2.51 -24.33 4.39
C GLY A 300 3.56 -24.88 5.37
N ASN A 301 4.80 -25.07 4.89
CA ASN A 301 5.91 -25.55 5.75
C ASN A 301 6.49 -24.41 6.61
N VAL A 302 6.59 -23.22 6.02
CA VAL A 302 7.00 -21.99 6.69
C VAL A 302 6.15 -20.80 6.20
N PRO A 303 6.04 -19.72 6.98
CA PRO A 303 5.40 -18.48 6.49
C PRO A 303 6.11 -17.94 5.24
N PHE A 304 5.33 -17.37 4.32
CA PHE A 304 5.85 -16.64 3.15
C PHE A 304 6.81 -17.45 2.25
N GLU A 305 6.78 -18.79 2.32
CA GLU A 305 7.68 -19.67 1.57
C GLU A 305 7.72 -19.34 0.08
N LYS A 306 6.54 -19.04 -0.51
CA LYS A 306 6.40 -18.70 -1.94
C LYS A 306 6.94 -17.32 -2.30
N GLN A 307 6.93 -16.37 -1.36
CA GLN A 307 7.34 -14.98 -1.56
C GLN A 307 8.81 -14.75 -1.22
N PHE A 308 9.28 -15.35 -0.13
CA PHE A 308 10.58 -15.05 0.48
C PHE A 308 11.51 -16.28 0.55
N GLY A 309 10.98 -17.46 0.31
CA GLY A 309 11.72 -18.72 0.46
C GLY A 309 11.76 -19.24 1.89
N PRO A 310 12.26 -20.48 2.06
CA PRO A 310 12.20 -21.16 3.35
C PRO A 310 13.13 -20.55 4.41
N GLU A 311 14.22 -19.91 4.04
CA GLU A 311 15.17 -19.31 4.97
C GLU A 311 14.57 -18.11 5.72
N LEU A 312 14.03 -17.15 4.98
CA LEU A 312 13.33 -16.01 5.55
C LEU A 312 12.02 -16.45 6.24
N GLY A 313 11.32 -17.44 5.69
CA GLY A 313 10.14 -17.99 6.35
C GLY A 313 10.46 -18.52 7.77
N ARG A 314 11.59 -19.21 7.95
CA ARG A 314 12.07 -19.63 9.29
C ARG A 314 12.47 -18.45 10.18
N LEU A 315 12.99 -17.36 9.62
CA LEU A 315 13.27 -16.14 10.37
C LEU A 315 11.98 -15.54 10.95
N PHE A 316 10.92 -15.44 10.15
CA PHE A 316 9.60 -15.00 10.64
C PHE A 316 9.02 -15.93 11.69
N MET A 317 9.16 -17.25 11.55
CA MET A 317 8.75 -18.20 12.59
C MET A 317 9.45 -17.91 13.91
N ARG A 318 10.79 -17.84 13.90
CA ARG A 318 11.59 -17.54 15.12
C ARG A 318 11.17 -16.22 15.76
N LEU A 319 10.93 -15.17 14.95
CA LEU A 319 10.46 -13.88 15.45
C LEU A 319 9.14 -14.01 16.22
N HIS A 320 8.17 -14.69 15.64
CA HIS A 320 6.85 -14.87 16.26
C HIS A 320 6.92 -15.78 17.51
N GLU A 321 7.66 -16.88 17.45
CA GLU A 321 7.84 -17.80 18.56
C GLU A 321 8.56 -17.14 19.74
N ALA A 322 9.57 -16.31 19.48
CA ALA A 322 10.27 -15.52 20.50
C ALA A 322 9.33 -14.54 21.24
N HIS A 323 8.25 -14.10 20.57
CA HIS A 323 7.20 -13.27 21.18
C HIS A 323 6.00 -14.07 21.71
N GLY A 324 6.13 -15.41 21.80
CA GLY A 324 5.16 -16.29 22.43
C GLY A 324 3.96 -16.66 21.56
N VAL A 325 4.05 -16.50 20.23
CA VAL A 325 3.08 -17.08 19.30
C VAL A 325 3.33 -18.58 19.17
N ARG A 326 2.29 -19.39 19.29
CA ARG A 326 2.37 -20.82 18.97
C ARG A 326 2.09 -21.03 17.50
N ILE A 327 3.02 -21.62 16.76
CA ILE A 327 2.89 -21.85 15.31
C ILE A 327 2.72 -23.34 15.03
N ARG A 328 1.72 -23.69 14.21
CA ARG A 328 1.38 -25.02 13.73
C ARG A 328 1.37 -24.98 12.19
N MET A 329 2.57 -25.15 11.61
CA MET A 329 2.71 -25.27 10.15
C MET A 329 2.45 -26.71 9.70
N GLY A 330 2.09 -26.87 8.42
CA GLY A 330 1.77 -28.18 7.83
C GLY A 330 0.38 -28.72 8.16
N HIS A 331 -0.46 -27.92 8.82
CA HIS A 331 -1.79 -28.32 9.26
C HIS A 331 -2.88 -27.38 8.76
N HIS A 332 -4.09 -27.90 8.59
CA HIS A 332 -5.27 -27.11 8.30
C HIS A 332 -6.44 -27.51 9.24
N ALA A 333 -7.29 -26.53 9.53
CA ALA A 333 -8.50 -26.76 10.31
C ALA A 333 -9.52 -27.53 9.48
N ARG A 334 -10.24 -28.49 10.08
CA ARG A 334 -11.31 -29.29 9.46
C ARG A 334 -12.69 -28.94 10.00
N SER A 335 -12.79 -28.77 11.29
CA SER A 335 -14.05 -28.49 11.95
C SER A 335 -13.89 -27.56 13.12
N VAL A 336 -14.98 -26.91 13.49
CA VAL A 336 -15.06 -26.07 14.69
C VAL A 336 -16.37 -26.34 15.40
N GLY A 337 -16.33 -26.42 16.73
CA GLY A 337 -17.50 -26.58 17.59
C GLY A 337 -17.46 -25.67 18.80
N ALA A 338 -18.63 -25.35 19.35
CA ALA A 338 -18.75 -24.82 20.68
C ALA A 338 -18.74 -26.00 21.66
N GLY A 339 -17.90 -26.02 22.66
CA GLY A 339 -17.88 -27.13 23.61
C GLY A 339 -16.58 -27.36 24.37
N GLY A 340 -15.65 -26.41 24.37
CA GLY A 340 -14.54 -26.40 25.31
C GLY A 340 -15.02 -26.09 26.74
N ALA A 341 -14.19 -26.37 27.74
CA ALA A 341 -14.39 -25.84 29.09
C ALA A 341 -14.57 -24.31 29.00
N ASP A 342 -15.45 -23.75 29.81
CA ASP A 342 -15.73 -22.30 29.87
C ASP A 342 -16.31 -21.66 28.58
N GLY A 343 -16.93 -22.46 27.69
CA GLY A 343 -17.58 -21.95 26.48
C GLY A 343 -16.62 -21.65 25.32
N ALA A 344 -15.34 -22.06 25.40
CA ALA A 344 -14.37 -21.90 24.34
C ALA A 344 -14.77 -22.67 23.07
N LEU A 345 -14.28 -22.19 21.91
CA LEU A 345 -14.33 -22.95 20.66
C LEU A 345 -13.28 -24.08 20.69
N SER A 346 -13.62 -25.20 20.07
CA SER A 346 -12.70 -26.31 19.80
C SER A 346 -12.54 -26.45 18.29
N VAL A 347 -11.33 -26.20 17.78
CA VAL A 347 -11.00 -26.35 16.36
C VAL A 347 -10.18 -27.63 16.17
N THR A 348 -10.72 -28.57 15.39
CA THR A 348 -10.04 -29.85 15.09
C THR A 348 -9.20 -29.68 13.82
N LEU A 349 -7.93 -30.03 13.90
CA LEU A 349 -6.99 -30.03 12.79
C LEU A 349 -7.07 -31.36 12.00
N ASP A 350 -6.41 -31.41 10.86
CA ASP A 350 -6.36 -32.59 9.97
C ASP A 350 -5.64 -33.79 10.57
N ASN A 351 -4.74 -33.59 11.54
CA ASN A 351 -4.07 -34.63 12.31
C ASN A 351 -4.87 -35.12 13.53
N GLY A 352 -6.08 -34.60 13.76
CA GLY A 352 -6.94 -34.90 14.91
C GLY A 352 -6.63 -34.07 16.19
N GLU A 353 -5.62 -33.21 16.20
CA GLU A 353 -5.36 -32.30 17.30
C GLU A 353 -6.52 -31.31 17.47
N ALA A 354 -6.97 -31.09 18.70
CA ALA A 354 -7.96 -30.07 19.02
C ALA A 354 -7.27 -28.85 19.62
N VAL A 355 -7.51 -27.68 19.03
CA VAL A 355 -7.03 -26.38 19.50
C VAL A 355 -8.20 -25.61 20.10
N ALA A 356 -8.13 -25.36 21.42
CA ALA A 356 -9.11 -24.51 22.09
C ALA A 356 -8.77 -23.03 21.85
N CYS A 357 -9.79 -22.20 21.59
CA CYS A 357 -9.65 -20.76 21.44
C CYS A 357 -10.96 -20.04 21.78
N ASP A 358 -10.89 -18.73 22.03
CA ASP A 358 -12.09 -17.93 22.29
C ASP A 358 -12.70 -17.42 20.97
N PHE A 359 -11.83 -17.11 20.00
CA PHE A 359 -12.23 -16.65 18.67
C PHE A 359 -11.22 -17.04 17.60
N ILE A 360 -11.64 -16.94 16.34
CA ILE A 360 -10.84 -17.29 15.16
C ILE A 360 -10.67 -16.05 14.29
N VAL A 361 -9.44 -15.80 13.83
CA VAL A 361 -9.15 -14.82 12.78
C VAL A 361 -8.84 -15.57 11.49
N ALA A 362 -9.61 -15.35 10.43
CA ALA A 362 -9.43 -16.05 9.16
C ALA A 362 -8.61 -15.20 8.17
N GLY A 363 -7.29 -15.44 8.13
CA GLY A 363 -6.34 -14.84 7.19
C GLY A 363 -6.06 -15.72 5.97
N ILE A 364 -7.11 -16.28 5.33
CA ILE A 364 -7.02 -17.32 4.29
C ILE A 364 -7.09 -16.77 2.86
N GLY A 365 -6.87 -15.47 2.67
CA GLY A 365 -6.82 -14.80 1.38
C GLY A 365 -8.15 -14.19 0.95
N VAL A 366 -8.13 -13.58 -0.23
CA VAL A 366 -9.25 -12.85 -0.83
C VAL A 366 -9.62 -13.42 -2.20
N THR A 367 -10.82 -13.05 -2.68
CA THR A 367 -11.27 -13.30 -4.06
C THR A 367 -11.54 -11.94 -4.71
N PRO A 368 -11.05 -11.68 -5.93
CA PRO A 368 -11.32 -10.46 -6.67
C PRO A 368 -12.82 -10.14 -6.75
N ALA A 369 -13.19 -8.90 -6.41
CA ALA A 369 -14.58 -8.43 -6.38
C ALA A 369 -15.01 -7.95 -7.77
N THR A 370 -15.33 -8.89 -8.66
CA THR A 370 -15.59 -8.65 -10.09
C THR A 370 -16.88 -9.24 -10.62
N ASP A 371 -17.72 -9.84 -9.77
CA ASP A 371 -18.90 -10.60 -10.22
C ASP A 371 -19.96 -9.73 -10.91
N PHE A 372 -20.02 -8.45 -10.56
CA PHE A 372 -20.95 -7.48 -11.12
C PHE A 372 -20.55 -6.95 -12.51
N ILE A 373 -19.37 -7.33 -13.05
CA ILE A 373 -18.83 -6.81 -14.31
C ILE A 373 -19.26 -7.70 -15.46
N GLU A 374 -19.94 -7.11 -16.44
CA GLU A 374 -20.39 -7.76 -17.66
C GLU A 374 -19.57 -7.27 -18.87
N GLY A 375 -19.47 -8.13 -19.90
CA GLY A 375 -18.76 -7.79 -21.14
C GLY A 375 -17.23 -7.92 -21.10
N VAL A 376 -16.65 -8.40 -19.98
CA VAL A 376 -15.21 -8.67 -19.81
C VAL A 376 -14.99 -10.11 -19.37
N LYS A 377 -13.99 -10.76 -19.96
CA LYS A 377 -13.60 -12.13 -19.55
C LYS A 377 -12.87 -12.11 -18.22
N ARG A 378 -13.37 -12.89 -17.26
CA ARG A 378 -12.70 -13.16 -15.98
C ARG A 378 -11.85 -14.43 -16.08
N ASN A 379 -10.72 -14.45 -15.35
CA ASN A 379 -9.91 -15.63 -15.13
C ASN A 379 -10.57 -16.55 -14.07
N ASP A 380 -10.03 -17.78 -13.89
CA ASP A 380 -10.56 -18.76 -12.92
C ASP A 380 -10.52 -18.22 -11.48
N ASP A 381 -9.53 -17.38 -11.14
CA ASP A 381 -9.41 -16.69 -9.85
C ASP A 381 -10.27 -15.43 -9.77
N ARG A 382 -11.16 -15.18 -10.75
CA ARG A 382 -12.02 -14.02 -10.94
C ARG A 382 -11.30 -12.71 -11.25
N SER A 383 -9.97 -12.71 -11.41
CA SER A 383 -9.23 -11.51 -11.83
C SER A 383 -9.52 -11.15 -13.29
N ILE A 384 -9.20 -9.91 -13.65
CA ILE A 384 -9.39 -9.38 -15.00
C ILE A 384 -8.01 -9.11 -15.62
N ASN A 385 -7.81 -9.60 -16.85
CA ASN A 385 -6.60 -9.28 -17.61
C ASN A 385 -6.63 -7.83 -18.09
N VAL A 386 -5.52 -7.13 -17.88
CA VAL A 386 -5.31 -5.76 -18.36
C VAL A 386 -4.06 -5.65 -19.23
N ASP A 387 -4.00 -4.65 -20.07
CA ASP A 387 -2.79 -4.29 -20.81
C ASP A 387 -1.84 -3.40 -19.99
N ALA A 388 -0.76 -2.90 -20.60
CA ALA A 388 0.21 -2.02 -19.93
C ALA A 388 -0.39 -0.68 -19.46
N SER A 389 -1.52 -0.28 -20.01
CA SER A 389 -2.28 0.93 -19.64
C SER A 389 -3.37 0.64 -18.61
N MET A 390 -3.40 -0.56 -18.03
CA MET A 390 -4.44 -1.07 -17.13
C MET A 390 -5.83 -1.16 -17.80
N ARG A 391 -5.91 -1.20 -19.14
CA ARG A 391 -7.16 -1.31 -19.89
C ARG A 391 -7.60 -2.77 -19.95
N ALA A 392 -8.85 -3.02 -19.57
CA ALA A 392 -9.53 -4.32 -19.63
C ALA A 392 -10.41 -4.47 -20.88
N ALA A 393 -11.06 -3.36 -21.30
CA ALA A 393 -11.87 -3.27 -22.51
C ALA A 393 -11.90 -1.81 -22.97
N ASP A 394 -12.59 -1.51 -24.08
CA ASP A 394 -12.72 -0.14 -24.56
C ASP A 394 -13.47 0.73 -23.53
N GLY A 395 -12.80 1.80 -23.08
CA GLY A 395 -13.31 2.69 -22.02
C GLY A 395 -13.35 2.07 -20.62
N LEU A 396 -12.88 0.81 -20.41
CA LEU A 396 -12.86 0.16 -19.10
C LEU A 396 -11.45 -0.22 -18.67
N TYR A 397 -11.10 0.16 -17.45
CA TYR A 397 -9.82 -0.06 -16.80
C TYR A 397 -10.01 -0.83 -15.49
N ALA A 398 -8.97 -1.55 -15.02
CA ALA A 398 -9.00 -2.24 -13.74
C ALA A 398 -7.66 -2.08 -13.01
N ALA A 399 -7.69 -1.86 -11.70
CA ALA A 399 -6.51 -1.62 -10.87
C ALA A 399 -6.54 -2.38 -9.54
N GLY A 400 -5.37 -2.63 -8.98
CA GLY A 400 -5.18 -3.29 -7.68
C GLY A 400 -5.46 -4.79 -7.73
N ASP A 401 -6.00 -5.33 -6.65
CA ASP A 401 -6.12 -6.77 -6.39
C ASP A 401 -6.91 -7.55 -7.47
N ILE A 402 -7.75 -6.86 -8.24
CA ILE A 402 -8.55 -7.47 -9.31
C ILE A 402 -7.81 -7.57 -10.64
N ALA A 403 -6.72 -6.82 -10.83
CA ALA A 403 -6.01 -6.72 -12.09
C ALA A 403 -4.95 -7.81 -12.24
N ARG A 404 -4.94 -8.48 -13.41
CA ARG A 404 -3.89 -9.40 -13.82
C ARG A 404 -3.15 -8.81 -15.02
N PHE A 405 -1.89 -8.49 -14.83
CA PHE A 405 -1.08 -7.66 -15.72
C PHE A 405 0.27 -8.29 -16.03
N VAL A 406 0.93 -7.82 -17.09
CA VAL A 406 2.30 -8.17 -17.41
C VAL A 406 3.25 -7.26 -16.65
N LEU A 407 4.11 -7.84 -15.80
CA LEU A 407 5.19 -7.11 -15.15
C LEU A 407 6.43 -7.20 -16.05
N PRO A 408 6.96 -6.09 -16.57
CA PRO A 408 8.05 -6.12 -17.55
C PRO A 408 9.30 -6.89 -17.08
N SER A 409 9.62 -6.83 -15.79
CA SER A 409 10.72 -7.58 -15.17
C SER A 409 10.50 -9.11 -15.15
N GLN A 410 9.27 -9.59 -15.38
CA GLN A 410 8.89 -11.00 -15.38
C GLN A 410 8.59 -11.53 -16.81
N GLY A 411 9.03 -10.84 -17.86
CA GLY A 411 8.80 -11.21 -19.26
C GLY A 411 7.34 -11.04 -19.68
N SER A 412 6.75 -12.02 -20.37
CA SER A 412 5.38 -11.96 -20.89
C SER A 412 4.33 -12.59 -19.95
N GLU A 413 4.76 -13.16 -18.84
CA GLU A 413 3.84 -13.82 -17.92
C GLU A 413 3.01 -12.80 -17.14
N ARG A 414 1.70 -13.06 -17.03
CA ARG A 414 0.80 -12.21 -16.26
C ARG A 414 0.83 -12.59 -14.79
N VAL A 415 0.94 -11.57 -13.93
CA VAL A 415 0.90 -11.70 -12.47
C VAL A 415 -0.29 -10.94 -11.89
N ARG A 416 -0.69 -11.29 -10.67
CA ARG A 416 -1.62 -10.55 -9.84
C ARG A 416 -0.96 -10.30 -8.50
N ILE A 417 -0.86 -9.05 -8.11
CA ILE A 417 -0.15 -8.59 -6.92
C ILE A 417 -1.12 -7.81 -6.05
N GLU A 418 -1.38 -8.31 -4.83
CA GLU A 418 -2.32 -7.75 -3.86
C GLU A 418 -1.59 -6.80 -2.90
N HIS A 419 -0.85 -5.82 -3.44
CA HIS A 419 -0.08 -4.87 -2.65
C HIS A 419 -0.68 -3.46 -2.71
N TRP A 420 -0.69 -2.77 -1.57
CA TRP A 420 -1.25 -1.43 -1.41
C TRP A 420 -0.68 -0.43 -2.42
N ARG A 421 0.66 -0.33 -2.47
CA ARG A 421 1.34 0.60 -3.39
C ARG A 421 1.14 0.23 -4.85
N VAL A 422 1.12 -1.07 -5.20
CA VAL A 422 0.85 -1.55 -6.56
C VAL A 422 -0.55 -1.14 -7.01
N ALA A 423 -1.55 -1.21 -6.13
CA ALA A 423 -2.90 -0.76 -6.44
C ALA A 423 -2.94 0.74 -6.78
N GLN A 424 -2.17 1.57 -6.07
CA GLN A 424 -2.05 3.00 -6.35
C GLN A 424 -1.25 3.28 -7.63
N GLN A 425 -0.17 2.53 -7.90
CA GLN A 425 0.59 2.61 -9.16
C GLN A 425 -0.31 2.31 -10.37
N HIS A 426 -1.06 1.20 -10.32
CA HIS A 426 -2.02 0.83 -11.36
C HIS A 426 -3.07 1.92 -11.60
N ALA A 427 -3.58 2.52 -10.52
CA ALA A 427 -4.58 3.57 -10.60
C ALA A 427 -4.05 4.84 -11.26
N ARG A 428 -2.82 5.24 -10.97
CA ARG A 428 -2.17 6.38 -11.63
C ARG A 428 -1.95 6.11 -13.13
N ILE A 429 -1.51 4.90 -13.49
CA ILE A 429 -1.37 4.48 -14.89
C ILE A 429 -2.73 4.52 -15.59
N ALA A 430 -3.77 3.93 -14.99
CA ALA A 430 -5.12 3.94 -15.54
C ALA A 430 -5.67 5.36 -15.71
N ALA A 431 -5.52 6.22 -14.71
CA ALA A 431 -5.97 7.62 -14.74
C ALA A 431 -5.34 8.40 -15.91
N HIS A 432 -4.03 8.26 -16.10
CA HIS A 432 -3.34 8.86 -17.25
C HIS A 432 -3.84 8.27 -18.59
N ALA A 433 -4.01 6.94 -18.67
CA ALA A 433 -4.50 6.28 -19.86
C ALA A 433 -5.95 6.65 -20.22
N MET A 434 -6.82 6.90 -19.23
CA MET A 434 -8.18 7.44 -19.44
C MET A 434 -8.15 8.83 -20.09
N LEU A 435 -7.07 9.58 -19.89
CA LEU A 435 -6.81 10.89 -20.55
C LEU A 435 -6.08 10.75 -21.88
N GLY A 436 -5.73 9.54 -22.32
CA GLY A 436 -4.94 9.31 -23.52
C GLY A 436 -3.44 9.54 -23.32
N ILE A 437 -2.97 9.66 -22.08
CA ILE A 437 -1.55 9.81 -21.74
C ILE A 437 -0.96 8.40 -21.55
N PRO A 438 0.03 7.99 -22.35
CA PRO A 438 0.62 6.66 -22.22
C PRO A 438 1.45 6.54 -20.94
N PRO A 439 1.64 5.32 -20.40
CA PRO A 439 2.55 5.09 -19.26
C PRO A 439 3.96 5.51 -19.65
N LYS A 440 4.62 6.28 -18.79
CA LYS A 440 5.93 6.88 -19.09
C LYS A 440 7.11 6.00 -18.69
N GLU A 441 7.01 5.29 -17.58
CA GLU A 441 8.14 4.59 -16.98
C GLU A 441 7.70 3.26 -16.35
N PRO A 442 8.58 2.24 -16.31
CA PRO A 442 8.33 1.04 -15.53
C PRO A 442 8.30 1.37 -14.05
N TYR A 443 7.45 0.71 -13.31
CA TYR A 443 7.39 0.78 -11.85
C TYR A 443 7.91 -0.52 -11.23
N VAL A 444 8.38 -0.41 -9.99
CA VAL A 444 8.82 -1.55 -9.19
C VAL A 444 7.76 -1.85 -8.14
N PRO A 445 7.20 -3.07 -8.10
CA PRO A 445 6.34 -3.47 -7.01
C PRO A 445 7.05 -3.31 -5.68
N TYR A 446 6.34 -2.78 -4.70
CA TYR A 446 6.84 -2.61 -3.35
C TYR A 446 5.74 -2.91 -2.35
N PHE A 447 6.13 -3.55 -1.27
CA PHE A 447 5.25 -3.93 -0.18
C PHE A 447 6.01 -3.81 1.15
N TRP A 448 5.31 -3.57 2.23
CA TRP A 448 5.87 -3.66 3.59
C TRP A 448 4.93 -4.42 4.50
N THR A 449 5.50 -5.08 5.50
CA THR A 449 4.78 -5.75 6.56
C THR A 449 5.45 -5.45 7.91
N TYR A 450 4.65 -5.43 8.98
CA TYR A 450 5.11 -5.00 10.30
C TYR A 450 4.82 -6.07 11.34
N HIS A 451 5.84 -6.45 12.10
CA HIS A 451 5.77 -7.49 13.12
C HIS A 451 6.67 -7.13 14.31
N PHE A 452 6.09 -6.97 15.50
CA PHE A 452 6.84 -6.75 16.75
C PHE A 452 7.88 -5.62 16.65
N GLY A 453 7.44 -4.44 16.22
CA GLY A 453 8.32 -3.28 16.10
C GLY A 453 9.27 -3.30 14.90
N LYS A 454 9.16 -4.28 13.99
CA LYS A 454 10.05 -4.42 12.83
C LYS A 454 9.28 -4.30 11.52
N THR A 455 9.76 -3.42 10.65
CA THR A 455 9.26 -3.30 9.29
C THR A 455 10.11 -4.14 8.35
N PHE A 456 9.46 -5.02 7.60
CA PHE A 456 10.07 -5.76 6.51
C PHE A 456 9.57 -5.21 5.19
N GLU A 457 10.48 -4.90 4.31
CA GLU A 457 10.23 -4.33 2.99
C GLU A 457 10.46 -5.39 1.93
N TYR A 458 9.55 -5.48 0.94
CA TYR A 458 9.68 -6.37 -0.20
C TYR A 458 9.64 -5.56 -1.49
N LEU A 459 10.72 -5.63 -2.25
CA LEU A 459 10.96 -4.91 -3.50
C LEU A 459 10.93 -5.88 -4.66
N GLY A 460 10.32 -5.48 -5.77
CA GLY A 460 10.17 -6.36 -6.94
C GLY A 460 9.09 -7.40 -6.77
N HIS A 461 9.16 -8.46 -7.55
CA HIS A 461 8.27 -9.62 -7.47
C HIS A 461 8.97 -10.83 -8.06
N ALA A 462 9.17 -11.88 -7.27
CA ALA A 462 9.80 -13.11 -7.71
C ALA A 462 8.81 -14.27 -7.62
N LYS A 463 8.64 -15.03 -8.72
CA LYS A 463 8.00 -16.35 -8.69
C LYS A 463 9.03 -17.45 -8.51
N HIS A 464 10.21 -17.24 -9.10
CA HIS A 464 11.34 -18.16 -9.06
C HIS A 464 12.61 -17.34 -8.87
N TRP A 465 13.59 -17.91 -8.19
CA TRP A 465 14.95 -17.43 -8.07
C TRP A 465 15.88 -18.62 -7.83
N ASP A 466 17.12 -18.50 -8.27
CA ASP A 466 18.14 -19.55 -8.17
C ASP A 466 19.21 -19.21 -7.12
N GLN A 467 19.26 -17.95 -6.65
CA GLN A 467 20.24 -17.49 -5.68
C GLN A 467 19.58 -16.58 -4.64
N THR A 468 19.99 -16.73 -3.38
CA THR A 468 19.69 -15.78 -2.31
C THR A 468 21.02 -15.31 -1.72
N LYS A 469 21.23 -13.99 -1.67
CA LYS A 469 22.42 -13.40 -1.05
C LYS A 469 21.99 -12.44 0.06
N PHE A 470 22.68 -12.49 1.17
CA PHE A 470 22.43 -11.62 2.31
C PHE A 470 23.54 -10.60 2.48
N THR A 471 23.15 -9.38 2.87
CA THR A 471 24.03 -8.37 3.45
C THR A 471 23.52 -8.03 4.85
N GLY A 472 24.40 -7.66 5.77
CA GLY A 472 24.03 -7.42 7.17
C GLY A 472 23.77 -8.72 7.95
N THR A 473 22.99 -8.63 9.01
CA THR A 473 22.82 -9.73 9.98
C THR A 473 21.32 -10.06 10.16
N PRO A 474 20.80 -11.13 9.51
CA PRO A 474 19.39 -11.51 9.63
C PRO A 474 18.92 -11.74 11.07
N ASP A 475 19.75 -12.33 11.92
CA ASP A 475 19.39 -12.66 13.31
C ASP A 475 19.19 -11.41 14.19
N THR A 476 19.79 -10.28 13.84
CA THR A 476 19.54 -8.98 14.49
C THR A 476 18.48 -8.14 13.78
N PHE A 477 17.92 -8.65 12.68
CA PHE A 477 16.95 -7.93 11.83
C PHE A 477 17.52 -6.64 11.22
N GLU A 478 18.79 -6.64 10.87
CA GLU A 478 19.47 -5.58 10.14
C GLU A 478 20.13 -6.17 8.89
N PHE A 479 19.34 -6.33 7.82
CA PHE A 479 19.80 -7.07 6.64
C PHE A 479 19.04 -6.67 5.37
N ILE A 480 19.62 -7.06 4.23
CA ILE A 480 18.94 -7.17 2.94
C ILE A 480 19.21 -8.57 2.38
N ALA A 481 18.14 -9.28 2.01
CA ALA A 481 18.20 -10.51 1.24
C ALA A 481 17.88 -10.19 -0.23
N LEU A 482 18.81 -10.46 -1.12
CA LEU A 482 18.70 -10.27 -2.57
C LEU A 482 18.33 -11.60 -3.22
N LEU A 483 17.19 -11.64 -3.93
CA LEU A 483 16.72 -12.80 -4.66
C LEU A 483 17.09 -12.64 -6.13
N GLY A 484 18.01 -13.46 -6.62
CA GLY A 484 18.55 -13.42 -7.98
C GLY A 484 18.06 -14.55 -8.85
N GLU A 485 17.80 -14.29 -10.13
CA GLU A 485 17.57 -15.29 -11.16
C GLU A 485 18.49 -15.01 -12.35
N LYS A 486 19.29 -16.01 -12.74
CA LYS A 486 20.25 -15.93 -13.85
C LYS A 486 21.17 -14.69 -13.75
N GLY A 487 21.63 -14.38 -12.54
CA GLY A 487 22.54 -13.26 -12.27
C GLY A 487 21.88 -11.87 -12.24
N LYS A 488 20.55 -11.77 -12.34
CA LYS A 488 19.78 -10.52 -12.23
C LYS A 488 19.01 -10.49 -10.92
N LEU A 489 18.87 -9.31 -10.32
CA LEU A 489 17.98 -9.11 -9.18
C LEU A 489 16.53 -9.17 -9.65
N VAL A 490 15.70 -10.02 -9.02
CA VAL A 490 14.27 -10.13 -9.30
C VAL A 490 13.41 -9.63 -8.13
N ALA A 491 13.91 -9.77 -6.91
CA ALA A 491 13.29 -9.19 -5.72
C ALA A 491 14.32 -9.02 -4.60
N ALA A 492 13.98 -8.22 -3.59
CA ALA A 492 14.76 -8.11 -2.36
C ALA A 492 13.84 -8.00 -1.15
N VAL A 493 14.33 -8.47 0.01
CA VAL A 493 13.67 -8.30 1.32
C VAL A 493 14.63 -7.57 2.23
N GLY A 494 14.23 -6.40 2.73
CA GLY A 494 15.02 -5.60 3.68
C GLY A 494 14.36 -5.46 5.04
N CYS A 495 15.18 -5.29 6.08
CA CYS A 495 14.74 -4.90 7.41
C CYS A 495 15.79 -3.97 8.01
N ASN A 496 15.36 -2.79 8.51
CA ASN A 496 16.23 -1.74 9.07
C ASN A 496 17.37 -1.30 8.14
N ARG A 497 17.07 -1.21 6.82
CA ARG A 497 18.02 -0.80 5.77
C ARG A 497 17.33 0.11 4.74
N GLU A 498 16.56 1.08 5.23
CA GLU A 498 15.58 1.86 4.47
C GLU A 498 16.23 2.69 3.34
N LYS A 499 17.42 3.24 3.57
CA LYS A 499 18.18 4.01 2.56
C LYS A 499 18.60 3.11 1.40
N GLN A 500 19.19 1.95 1.71
CA GLN A 500 19.65 1.00 0.69
C GLN A 500 18.48 0.38 -0.09
N THR A 501 17.39 0.04 0.59
CA THR A 501 16.18 -0.46 -0.10
C THR A 501 15.53 0.63 -0.95
N GLY A 502 15.62 1.91 -0.56
CA GLY A 502 15.24 3.05 -1.38
C GLY A 502 16.07 3.15 -2.67
N MET A 503 17.38 3.04 -2.56
CA MET A 503 18.27 3.02 -3.74
C MET A 503 18.05 1.80 -4.63
N LEU A 504 17.82 0.62 -4.03
CA LEU A 504 17.52 -0.61 -4.77
C LEU A 504 16.21 -0.49 -5.56
N VAL A 505 15.13 0.03 -4.97
CA VAL A 505 13.84 0.14 -5.67
C VAL A 505 13.93 1.08 -6.87
N GLU A 506 14.77 2.11 -6.81
CA GLU A 506 14.99 2.99 -7.94
C GLU A 506 15.86 2.31 -9.01
N ALA A 507 16.95 1.63 -8.62
CA ALA A 507 17.82 0.92 -9.54
C ALA A 507 17.13 -0.27 -10.25
N MET A 508 16.12 -0.89 -9.60
CA MET A 508 15.33 -1.98 -10.18
C MET A 508 14.35 -1.54 -11.27
N ARG A 509 14.18 -0.24 -11.54
CA ARG A 509 13.40 0.22 -12.69
C ARG A 509 13.99 -0.26 -14.01
N ASP A 510 15.30 -0.37 -14.03
CA ASP A 510 16.05 -1.00 -15.09
C ASP A 510 16.48 -2.41 -14.68
N SER A 511 16.98 -3.18 -15.63
CA SER A 511 17.51 -4.51 -15.34
C SER A 511 18.79 -4.40 -14.51
N LEU A 512 18.72 -4.76 -13.24
CA LEU A 512 19.83 -4.68 -12.29
C LEU A 512 20.54 -6.04 -12.14
N SER A 513 21.88 -6.05 -12.29
CA SER A 513 22.65 -7.27 -11.99
C SER A 513 22.68 -7.55 -10.48
N LEU A 514 22.74 -8.84 -10.10
CA LEU A 514 22.85 -9.22 -8.69
C LEU A 514 24.15 -8.68 -8.05
N ALA A 515 25.22 -8.54 -8.83
CA ALA A 515 26.49 -7.98 -8.37
C ALA A 515 26.39 -6.48 -8.06
N ASP A 516 25.71 -5.70 -8.90
CA ASP A 516 25.51 -4.27 -8.64
C ASP A 516 24.49 -4.04 -7.52
N ALA A 517 23.47 -4.90 -7.43
CA ALA A 517 22.55 -4.88 -6.29
C ALA A 517 23.27 -5.11 -4.95
N MET A 518 24.26 -6.03 -4.91
CA MET A 518 25.11 -6.23 -3.72
C MET A 518 25.87 -4.97 -3.34
N LYS A 519 26.46 -4.25 -4.30
CA LYS A 519 27.18 -2.99 -4.02
C LYS A 519 26.25 -1.94 -3.39
N ILE A 520 25.02 -1.82 -3.91
CA ILE A 520 24.03 -0.91 -3.34
C ILE A 520 23.64 -1.35 -1.93
N ALA A 521 23.37 -2.64 -1.71
CA ALA A 521 22.98 -3.17 -0.41
C ALA A 521 24.08 -3.06 0.66
N GLU A 522 25.35 -3.04 0.26
CA GLU A 522 26.53 -2.89 1.13
C GLU A 522 26.95 -1.41 1.32
N SER A 523 26.37 -0.47 0.57
CA SER A 523 26.70 0.96 0.71
C SER A 523 26.34 1.50 2.11
N ALA A 524 27.07 2.50 2.57
CA ALA A 524 26.89 3.14 3.87
C ALA A 524 25.64 4.04 3.96
#